data_906261b37f808382190d83589aef28ef
#
_entry.id   906261b37f808382190d83589aef28ef
#
_cell.length_a   1.000
_cell.length_b   1.000
_cell.length_c   1.000
_cell.angle_alpha   90.00
_cell.angle_beta   90.00
_cell.angle_gamma   90.00
#
_symmetry.space_group_name_H-M   'P 1'
#
loop_
_entity.id
_entity.type
_entity.pdbx_description
1 polymer ?
#
loop_
_entity_poly.entity_id
_entity_poly.type
_entity_poly.pdbx_seq_one_letter_code
_entity_poly.pdbx_strand_id
1 'polypeptide(L)'
;MKKIAVFGSEGSFGAIAAKKYMEKTEEKCRICYFQSVNQVIVSLIKECELAVLPIENSSDGFVHIVLDMLLKDDIYVVGEISLPVEFSIVGNVDKKEEIKKLFVKYKIEEQCKKVIEQFENCELLITESNSESIQRVN
;
A
#
# COMPACT_ATOMS: atom_id res chain seq x y z
N MET A 1 -19.88 -2.45 -17.37
CA MET A 1 -19.41 -2.58 -15.97
C MET A 1 -18.32 -1.54 -15.79
N LYS A 2 -18.49 -0.65 -14.81
CA LYS A 2 -17.51 0.41 -14.51
C LYS A 2 -16.13 -0.18 -14.23
N LYS A 3 -15.09 0.59 -14.53
CA LYS A 3 -13.70 0.25 -14.19
C LYS A 3 -13.22 1.14 -13.04
N ILE A 4 -12.49 0.56 -12.10
CA ILE A 4 -11.84 1.27 -11.01
C ILE A 4 -10.33 1.08 -11.11
N ALA A 5 -9.60 2.16 -11.30
CA ALA A 5 -8.15 2.17 -11.36
C ALA A 5 -7.56 2.11 -9.95
N VAL A 6 -6.57 1.27 -9.74
CA VAL A 6 -5.95 1.05 -8.42
C VAL A 6 -4.44 1.07 -8.54
N PHE A 7 -3.78 1.84 -7.68
CA PHE A 7 -2.33 1.79 -7.52
C PHE A 7 -1.91 0.53 -6.77
N GLY A 8 -1.01 -0.25 -7.36
CA GLY A 8 -0.47 -1.48 -6.80
C GLY A 8 -0.90 -2.74 -7.54
N SER A 9 -0.92 -3.85 -6.85
CA SER A 9 -1.29 -5.18 -7.36
C SER A 9 -2.43 -5.77 -6.54
N GLU A 10 -2.87 -6.96 -6.92
CA GLU A 10 -3.77 -7.74 -6.08
C GLU A 10 -3.16 -7.97 -4.69
N GLY A 11 -3.97 -7.81 -3.63
CA GLY A 11 -3.53 -7.87 -2.24
C GLY A 11 -2.92 -6.57 -1.68
N SER A 12 -2.67 -5.55 -2.51
CA SER A 12 -2.21 -4.24 -2.02
C SER A 12 -3.27 -3.50 -1.20
N PHE A 13 -2.84 -2.51 -0.40
CA PHE A 13 -3.77 -1.64 0.33
C PHE A 13 -4.76 -0.94 -0.60
N GLY A 14 -4.32 -0.52 -1.79
CA GLY A 14 -5.21 0.04 -2.82
C GLY A 14 -6.28 -0.95 -3.27
N ALA A 15 -5.92 -2.22 -3.47
CA ALA A 15 -6.87 -3.28 -3.82
C ALA A 15 -7.88 -3.54 -2.69
N ILE A 16 -7.42 -3.54 -1.44
CA ILE A 16 -8.28 -3.71 -0.26
C ILE A 16 -9.26 -2.52 -0.14
N ALA A 17 -8.76 -1.30 -0.33
CA ALA A 17 -9.59 -0.10 -0.32
C ALA A 17 -10.65 -0.12 -1.42
N ALA A 18 -10.29 -0.52 -2.64
CA ALA A 18 -11.24 -0.65 -3.75
C ALA A 18 -12.34 -1.67 -3.46
N LYS A 19 -11.99 -2.83 -2.90
CA LYS A 19 -12.97 -3.84 -2.49
C LYS A 19 -13.92 -3.30 -1.42
N LYS A 20 -13.40 -2.65 -0.37
CA LYS A 20 -14.23 -2.03 0.68
C LYS A 20 -15.13 -0.92 0.13
N TYR A 21 -14.64 -0.12 -0.82
CA TYR A 21 -15.47 0.88 -1.48
C TYR A 21 -16.64 0.24 -2.23
N MET A 22 -16.37 -0.79 -3.04
CA MET A 22 -17.41 -1.52 -3.78
C MET A 22 -18.44 -2.17 -2.86
N GLU A 23 -18.01 -2.75 -1.74
CA GLU A 23 -18.89 -3.32 -0.71
C GLU A 23 -19.78 -2.24 -0.07
N LYS A 24 -19.18 -1.09 0.30
CA LYS A 24 -19.89 0.02 0.95
C LYS A 24 -20.93 0.68 0.03
N THR A 25 -20.64 0.75 -1.27
CA THR A 25 -21.49 1.45 -2.26
C THR A 25 -22.38 0.50 -3.06
N GLU A 26 -22.24 -0.83 -2.86
CA GLU A 26 -22.87 -1.87 -3.67
C GLU A 26 -22.56 -1.78 -5.18
N GLU A 27 -21.50 -1.01 -5.54
CA GLU A 27 -21.06 -0.86 -6.91
C GLU A 27 -20.25 -2.07 -7.38
N LYS A 28 -20.57 -2.58 -8.58
CA LYS A 28 -19.79 -3.64 -9.23
C LYS A 28 -18.83 -3.03 -10.24
N CYS A 29 -17.55 -2.99 -9.90
CA CYS A 29 -16.50 -2.49 -10.78
C CYS A 29 -15.49 -3.59 -11.12
N ARG A 30 -14.90 -3.49 -12.32
CA ARG A 30 -13.69 -4.24 -12.65
C ARG A 30 -12.47 -3.48 -12.15
N ILE A 31 -11.64 -4.11 -11.32
CA ILE A 31 -10.39 -3.52 -10.85
C ILE A 31 -9.34 -3.59 -11.96
N CYS A 32 -8.69 -2.46 -12.23
CA CYS A 32 -7.55 -2.32 -13.13
C CYS A 32 -6.33 -1.86 -12.31
N TYR A 33 -5.27 -2.65 -12.29
CA TYR A 33 -4.07 -2.38 -11.50
C TYR A 33 -3.02 -1.61 -12.30
N PHE A 34 -2.39 -0.64 -11.64
CA PHE A 34 -1.34 0.21 -12.22
C PHE A 34 -0.14 0.32 -11.27
N GLN A 35 1.05 0.47 -11.83
CA GLN A 35 2.31 0.44 -11.08
C GLN A 35 2.73 1.81 -10.54
N SER A 36 2.06 2.89 -10.94
CA SER A 36 2.33 4.23 -10.43
C SER A 36 1.06 5.06 -10.30
N VAL A 37 1.10 6.05 -9.41
CA VAL A 37 0.01 7.02 -9.21
C VAL A 37 -0.29 7.76 -10.51
N ASN A 38 0.73 8.16 -11.28
CA ASN A 38 0.55 8.83 -12.56
C ASN A 38 -0.23 7.96 -13.57
N GLN A 39 0.03 6.65 -13.63
CA GLN A 39 -0.72 5.76 -14.51
C GLN A 39 -2.19 5.66 -14.09
N VAL A 40 -2.48 5.64 -12.78
CA VAL A 40 -3.86 5.66 -12.28
C VAL A 40 -4.57 6.96 -12.70
N ILE A 41 -3.91 8.11 -12.55
CA ILE A 41 -4.46 9.41 -12.95
C ILE A 41 -4.76 9.44 -14.45
N VAL A 42 -3.81 9.01 -15.28
CA VAL A 42 -3.99 8.95 -16.73
C VAL A 42 -5.14 8.00 -17.12
N SER A 43 -5.27 6.86 -16.44
CA SER A 43 -6.35 5.91 -16.72
C SER A 43 -7.72 6.42 -16.28
N LEU A 44 -7.81 7.19 -15.18
CA LEU A 44 -9.02 7.85 -14.73
C LEU A 44 -9.55 8.84 -15.78
N ILE A 45 -8.64 9.56 -16.46
CA ILE A 45 -9.01 10.50 -17.51
C ILE A 45 -9.43 9.79 -18.83
N LYS A 46 -8.80 8.63 -19.12
CA LYS A 46 -8.93 7.99 -20.43
C LYS A 46 -9.94 6.83 -20.51
N GLU A 47 -10.03 6.02 -19.45
CA GLU A 47 -10.68 4.71 -19.55
C GLU A 47 -11.36 4.19 -18.29
N CYS A 48 -11.09 4.77 -17.12
CA CYS A 48 -11.66 4.34 -15.85
C CYS A 48 -12.59 5.42 -15.30
N GLU A 49 -13.73 5.02 -14.80
CA GLU A 49 -14.72 5.94 -14.21
C GLU A 49 -14.40 6.30 -12.77
N LEU A 50 -13.63 5.45 -12.10
CA LEU A 50 -13.24 5.61 -10.70
C LEU A 50 -11.74 5.32 -10.53
N ALA A 51 -11.14 5.90 -9.50
CA ALA A 51 -9.80 5.55 -9.06
C ALA A 51 -9.72 5.47 -7.54
N VAL A 52 -8.87 4.59 -7.04
CA VAL A 52 -8.47 4.56 -5.64
C VAL A 52 -7.01 4.95 -5.53
N LEU A 53 -6.76 6.04 -4.83
CA LEU A 53 -5.45 6.62 -4.62
C LEU A 53 -5.22 6.89 -3.13
N PRO A 54 -4.00 6.67 -2.62
CA PRO A 54 -3.66 7.07 -1.26
C PRO A 54 -3.59 8.60 -1.19
N ILE A 55 -4.33 9.22 -0.27
CA ILE A 55 -4.27 10.68 -0.07
C ILE A 55 -3.43 11.06 1.13
N GLU A 56 -3.43 10.23 2.15
CA GLU A 56 -2.71 10.46 3.41
C GLU A 56 -2.25 9.15 4.03
N ASN A 57 -1.09 9.19 4.66
CA ASN A 57 -0.58 8.15 5.56
C ASN A 57 -0.17 8.81 6.87
N SER A 58 -0.60 8.26 8.01
CA SER A 58 -0.30 8.80 9.34
C SER A 58 1.19 8.93 9.66
N SER A 59 2.06 8.17 8.98
CA SER A 59 3.52 8.25 9.14
C SER A 59 4.19 9.27 8.23
N ASP A 60 3.76 9.33 6.96
CA ASP A 60 4.40 10.14 5.91
C ASP A 60 3.61 11.43 5.58
N GLY A 61 2.39 11.56 6.12
CA GLY A 61 1.50 12.69 5.81
C GLY A 61 0.84 12.58 4.44
N PHE A 62 0.62 13.72 3.80
CA PHE A 62 -0.11 13.81 2.54
C PHE A 62 0.71 13.33 1.33
N VAL A 63 0.00 12.70 0.39
CA VAL A 63 0.55 12.29 -0.92
C VAL A 63 0.40 13.45 -1.90
N HIS A 64 1.40 14.32 -1.95
CA HIS A 64 1.35 15.59 -2.70
C HIS A 64 0.95 15.45 -4.17
N ILE A 65 1.42 14.42 -4.87
CA ILE A 65 1.07 14.19 -6.27
C ILE A 65 -0.44 13.99 -6.47
N VAL A 66 -1.14 13.40 -5.48
CA VAL A 66 -2.60 13.22 -5.52
C VAL A 66 -3.30 14.55 -5.24
N LEU A 67 -2.81 15.33 -4.27
CA LEU A 67 -3.35 16.67 -4.00
C LEU A 67 -3.18 17.60 -5.20
N ASP A 68 -2.01 17.58 -5.83
CA ASP A 68 -1.73 18.39 -7.03
C ASP A 68 -2.68 18.05 -8.19
N MET A 69 -3.00 16.77 -8.37
CA MET A 69 -3.98 16.32 -9.36
C MET A 69 -5.37 16.87 -9.07
N LEU A 70 -5.84 16.79 -7.82
CA LEU A 70 -7.16 17.29 -7.43
C LEU A 70 -7.31 18.82 -7.62
N LEU A 71 -6.17 19.55 -7.65
CA LEU A 71 -6.17 20.99 -7.90
C LEU A 71 -6.13 21.36 -9.39
N LYS A 72 -5.62 20.48 -10.24
CA LYS A 72 -5.34 20.78 -11.67
C LYS A 72 -6.32 20.17 -12.64
N ASP A 73 -6.91 19.06 -12.26
CA ASP A 73 -7.75 18.26 -13.14
C ASP A 73 -9.22 18.31 -12.70
N ASP A 74 -10.13 18.10 -13.62
CA ASP A 74 -11.59 18.07 -13.38
C ASP A 74 -11.98 16.72 -12.73
N ILE A 75 -11.38 16.44 -11.55
CA ILE A 75 -11.53 15.19 -10.81
C ILE A 75 -12.07 15.50 -9.42
N TYR A 76 -13.01 14.68 -8.98
CA TYR A 76 -13.72 14.90 -7.71
C TYR A 76 -13.56 13.71 -6.78
N VAL A 77 -13.40 14.01 -5.48
CA VAL A 77 -13.44 12.98 -4.43
C VAL A 77 -14.89 12.57 -4.20
N VAL A 78 -15.20 11.31 -4.47
CA VAL A 78 -16.56 10.74 -4.33
C VAL A 78 -16.70 9.84 -3.10
N GLY A 79 -15.61 9.54 -2.42
CA GLY A 79 -15.62 8.73 -1.21
C GLY A 79 -14.26 8.62 -0.55
N GLU A 80 -14.29 8.13 0.68
CA GLU A 80 -13.11 7.92 1.51
C GLU A 80 -13.15 6.52 2.12
N ILE A 81 -12.00 5.85 2.13
CA ILE A 81 -11.76 4.59 2.80
C ILE A 81 -10.52 4.72 3.68
N SER A 82 -10.69 4.56 4.98
CA SER A 82 -9.58 4.46 5.92
C SER A 82 -9.23 2.99 6.16
N LEU A 83 -7.93 2.67 6.09
CA LEU A 83 -7.41 1.32 6.33
C LEU A 83 -6.37 1.37 7.45
N PRO A 84 -6.48 0.50 8.46
CA PRO A 84 -5.36 0.28 9.36
C PRO A 84 -4.22 -0.39 8.58
N VAL A 85 -3.01 0.12 8.75
CA VAL A 85 -1.79 -0.49 8.20
C VAL A 85 -1.10 -1.24 9.33
N GLU A 86 -1.13 -2.57 9.25
CA GLU A 86 -0.54 -3.46 10.24
C GLU A 86 0.51 -4.35 9.55
N PHE A 87 1.62 -4.56 10.25
CA PHE A 87 2.70 -5.44 9.80
C PHE A 87 2.86 -6.59 10.79
N SER A 88 3.21 -7.76 10.27
CA SER A 88 3.55 -8.94 11.06
C SER A 88 4.97 -9.37 10.74
N ILE A 89 5.68 -9.86 11.75
CA ILE A 89 6.95 -10.55 11.57
C ILE A 89 6.64 -12.00 11.20
N VAL A 90 7.24 -12.46 10.13
CA VAL A 90 7.16 -13.86 9.68
C VAL A 90 8.57 -14.43 9.57
N GLY A 91 8.74 -15.70 9.86
CA GLY A 91 10.06 -16.33 9.85
C GLY A 91 9.98 -17.86 9.87
N ASN A 92 11.14 -18.51 9.69
CA ASN A 92 11.30 -19.97 9.63
C ASN A 92 11.79 -20.57 10.97
N VAL A 93 11.72 -19.79 12.06
CA VAL A 93 12.19 -20.20 13.39
C VAL A 93 11.04 -20.17 14.38
N ASP A 94 11.08 -21.03 15.37
CA ASP A 94 10.04 -21.14 16.37
C ASP A 94 10.20 -20.13 17.52
N LYS A 95 11.43 -19.62 17.71
CA LYS A 95 11.76 -18.72 18.81
C LYS A 95 12.38 -17.43 18.31
N LYS A 96 12.01 -16.32 18.94
CA LYS A 96 12.51 -14.99 18.62
C LYS A 96 14.03 -14.87 18.75
N GLU A 97 14.62 -15.56 19.71
CA GLU A 97 16.06 -15.54 20.01
C GLU A 97 16.90 -16.21 18.91
N GLU A 98 16.28 -17.00 18.06
CA GLU A 98 16.93 -17.69 16.93
C GLU A 98 17.02 -16.79 15.69
N ILE A 99 16.31 -15.67 15.67
CA ILE A 99 16.32 -14.73 14.55
C ILE A 99 17.67 -14.01 14.53
N LYS A 100 18.37 -14.11 13.40
CA LYS A 100 19.68 -13.46 13.17
C LYS A 100 19.60 -12.31 12.17
N LYS A 101 18.60 -12.33 11.29
CA LYS A 101 18.43 -11.33 10.22
C LYS A 101 16.98 -10.90 10.16
N LEU A 102 16.75 -9.60 10.00
CA LEU A 102 15.45 -9.00 9.71
C LEU A 102 15.50 -8.35 8.33
N PHE A 103 14.60 -8.78 7.45
CA PHE A 103 14.40 -8.16 6.15
C PHE A 103 13.23 -7.20 6.23
N VAL A 104 13.46 -5.93 5.98
CA VAL A 104 12.45 -4.88 6.13
C VAL A 104 12.44 -4.02 4.88
N LYS A 105 11.25 -3.77 4.33
CA LYS A 105 11.11 -2.85 3.19
C LYS A 105 11.51 -1.43 3.60
N TYR A 106 12.21 -0.73 2.70
CA TYR A 106 12.54 0.70 2.83
C TYR A 106 11.34 1.53 3.31
N LYS A 107 11.54 2.42 4.26
CA LYS A 107 10.56 3.25 4.99
C LYS A 107 9.63 2.50 5.97
N ILE A 108 9.53 1.17 5.93
CA ILE A 108 8.75 0.43 6.95
C ILE A 108 9.52 0.34 8.26
N GLU A 109 10.86 0.41 8.23
CA GLU A 109 11.71 0.41 9.42
C GLU A 109 11.32 1.52 10.41
N GLU A 110 10.99 2.71 9.92
CA GLU A 110 10.56 3.82 10.79
C GLU A 110 9.19 3.55 11.42
N GLN A 111 8.25 3.00 10.66
CA GLN A 111 6.91 2.65 11.14
C GLN A 111 6.95 1.50 12.17
N CYS A 112 7.89 0.56 11.99
CA CYS A 112 8.06 -0.61 12.86
C CYS A 112 9.20 -0.47 13.88
N LYS A 113 9.78 0.72 14.05
CA LYS A 113 10.96 0.96 14.88
C LYS A 113 10.89 0.31 16.26
N LYS A 114 9.80 0.51 17.01
CA LYS A 114 9.60 -0.06 18.34
C LYS A 114 9.65 -1.59 18.39
N VAL A 115 9.25 -2.23 17.29
CA VAL A 115 9.30 -3.70 17.18
C VAL A 115 10.69 -4.14 16.76
N ILE A 116 11.31 -3.45 15.81
CA ILE A 116 12.67 -3.75 15.32
C ILE A 116 13.69 -3.60 16.45
N GLU A 117 13.58 -2.59 17.30
CA GLU A 117 14.44 -2.38 18.48
C GLU A 117 14.44 -3.55 19.48
N GLN A 118 13.42 -4.42 19.45
CA GLN A 118 13.42 -5.64 20.25
C GLN A 118 14.33 -6.76 19.71
N PHE A 119 14.94 -6.56 18.55
CA PHE A 119 15.85 -7.50 17.88
C PHE A 119 17.28 -6.95 17.80
N GLU A 120 17.80 -6.45 18.92
CA GLU A 120 19.10 -5.75 19.04
C GLU A 120 20.29 -6.56 18.49
N ASN A 121 20.21 -7.89 18.50
CA ASN A 121 21.26 -8.78 18.03
C ASN A 121 21.07 -9.27 16.59
N CYS A 122 20.10 -8.70 15.87
CA CYS A 122 19.79 -9.08 14.50
C CYS A 122 20.40 -8.11 13.48
N GLU A 123 20.91 -8.64 12.40
CA GLU A 123 21.30 -7.85 11.24
C GLU A 123 20.05 -7.32 10.52
N LEU A 124 19.87 -5.99 10.44
CA LEU A 124 18.77 -5.37 9.71
C LEU A 124 19.16 -5.19 8.24
N LEU A 125 18.38 -5.77 7.34
CA LEU A 125 18.60 -5.74 5.90
C LEU A 125 17.41 -5.08 5.20
N ILE A 126 17.67 -3.98 4.51
CA ILE A 126 16.64 -3.23 3.78
C ILE A 126 16.38 -3.89 2.43
N THR A 127 15.10 -3.95 2.06
CA THR A 127 14.60 -4.50 0.79
C THR A 127 13.73 -3.47 0.07
N GLU A 128 13.53 -3.68 -1.23
CA GLU A 128 12.72 -2.79 -2.07
C GLU A 128 11.22 -3.10 -1.97
N SER A 129 10.86 -4.32 -1.54
CA SER A 129 9.46 -4.74 -1.41
C SER A 129 9.25 -5.75 -0.29
N ASN A 130 8.01 -5.84 0.23
CA ASN A 130 7.64 -6.88 1.19
C ASN A 130 7.74 -8.28 0.58
N SER A 131 7.45 -8.43 -0.71
CA SER A 131 7.60 -9.69 -1.43
C SER A 131 9.06 -10.16 -1.49
N GLU A 132 9.99 -9.23 -1.70
CA GLU A 132 11.43 -9.52 -1.63
C GLU A 132 11.83 -9.93 -0.21
N SER A 133 11.33 -9.24 0.83
CA SER A 133 11.60 -9.62 2.22
C SER A 133 11.18 -11.06 2.49
N ILE A 134 9.99 -11.47 2.05
CA ILE A 134 9.49 -12.84 2.22
C ILE A 134 10.35 -13.85 1.44
N GLN A 135 10.74 -13.53 0.21
CA GLN A 135 11.59 -14.42 -0.60
C GLN A 135 12.98 -14.66 0.02
N ARG A 136 13.53 -13.66 0.73
CA ARG A 136 14.84 -13.78 1.38
C ARG A 136 14.80 -14.55 2.71
N VAL A 137 13.63 -14.77 3.28
CA VAL A 137 13.43 -15.59 4.49
C VAL A 137 13.42 -17.09 4.14
N ASN A 138 12.99 -17.43 2.95
CA ASN A 138 12.99 -18.81 2.44
C ASN A 138 14.34 -19.16 1.84
#